data_11573cd8dee76435380391febf101fe8
#
_entry.id   11573cd8dee76435380391febf101fe8
#
_cell.length_a   1.000
_cell.length_b   1.000
_cell.length_c   1.000
_cell.angle_alpha   90.00
_cell.angle_beta   90.00
_cell.angle_gamma   90.00
#
_symmetry.space_group_name_H-M   'P 1'
#
loop_
_entity.id
_entity.type
_entity.pdbx_description
1 polymer ?
#
loop_
_entity_poly.entity_id
_entity_poly.type
_entity_poly.pdbx_seq_one_letter_code
_entity_poly.pdbx_strand_id
1 'polypeptide(L)'
;MNLKKIKEGIKKIIAGRKRVVVIVQCRLSSTRLPGKALLPLGGKTILEWTLASMKKVEASKYFLAVDEQSRKELEPIAKECGWDFYAGSQSDVLDRFCNVVKISKADVVLRATADNPFLFYEAAQKLVDEYFFREKNSPVDYITFSGLPHGSGVEVFNADSLLEAASETDLPYDHEHVGPALYNHSEKYICAFVKAPQEFYYPDYRTTVDTFSDYKRALRIVKKISNKKIPSEPYSATEILSALSFPAVKNPVLLIPSVKKGHGTGHLRRCLELAIVNGWDIYIPDDADLTQRLDLIEDARINGLDDFQIVNNISDLTEYCLAITDLFFADNNFIRSIASKIPVASIDEGNCDNGYAEYLFDIIPSLKSNRNVNYYNPAFI
;
A
#
# COMPACT_ATOMS: atom_id res chain seq x y z
N MET A 1 38.73 31.82 -19.28
CA MET A 1 38.74 30.56 -18.48
C MET A 1 38.62 29.39 -19.47
N ASN A 2 39.55 28.43 -19.46
CA ASN A 2 39.75 27.46 -20.56
C ASN A 2 38.72 26.32 -20.45
N LEU A 3 37.76 26.28 -21.36
CA LEU A 3 36.68 25.25 -21.49
C LEU A 3 37.20 23.79 -21.45
N LYS A 4 38.48 23.59 -21.89
CA LYS A 4 39.13 22.29 -21.84
C LYS A 4 39.45 21.84 -20.43
N LYS A 5 39.95 22.78 -19.56
CA LYS A 5 40.21 22.53 -18.13
C LYS A 5 38.92 22.31 -17.34
N ILE A 6 37.83 22.99 -17.72
CA ILE A 6 36.52 22.81 -17.07
C ILE A 6 35.96 21.41 -17.45
N LYS A 7 36.04 20.99 -18.72
CA LYS A 7 35.63 19.65 -19.15
C LYS A 7 36.47 18.51 -18.53
N GLU A 8 37.78 18.72 -18.38
CA GLU A 8 38.65 17.76 -17.67
C GLU A 8 38.41 17.72 -16.17
N GLY A 9 38.12 18.87 -15.53
CA GLY A 9 37.71 18.95 -14.14
C GLY A 9 36.37 18.24 -13.90
N ILE A 10 35.38 18.47 -14.76
CA ILE A 10 34.09 17.80 -14.71
C ILE A 10 34.25 16.28 -14.95
N LYS A 11 35.08 15.85 -15.91
CA LYS A 11 35.39 14.43 -16.12
C LYS A 11 36.07 13.78 -14.92
N LYS A 12 36.98 14.48 -14.21
CA LYS A 12 37.61 13.96 -12.98
C LYS A 12 36.63 13.86 -11.81
N ILE A 13 35.72 14.84 -11.68
CA ILE A 13 34.66 14.81 -10.67
C ILE A 13 33.67 13.66 -10.96
N ILE A 14 33.32 13.44 -12.22
CA ILE A 14 32.43 12.34 -12.64
C ILE A 14 33.13 10.98 -12.53
N ALA A 15 34.42 10.88 -12.81
CA ALA A 15 35.21 9.64 -12.71
C ALA A 15 35.48 9.18 -11.27
N GLY A 16 35.30 10.07 -10.27
CA GLY A 16 35.45 9.76 -8.84
C GLY A 16 34.11 9.55 -8.11
N ARG A 17 32.97 9.72 -8.76
CA ARG A 17 31.66 9.55 -8.13
C ARG A 17 31.19 8.10 -8.28
N LYS A 18 31.01 7.40 -7.17
CA LYS A 18 30.48 6.04 -7.15
C LYS A 18 29.13 5.99 -7.89
N ARG A 19 28.94 4.92 -8.65
CA ARG A 19 27.72 4.68 -9.43
C ARG A 19 26.65 4.06 -8.55
N VAL A 20 25.65 4.85 -8.17
CA VAL A 20 24.42 4.36 -7.55
C VAL A 20 23.51 3.80 -8.64
N VAL A 21 23.02 2.59 -8.46
CA VAL A 21 22.04 1.96 -9.34
C VAL A 21 20.81 1.59 -8.53
N VAL A 22 19.66 2.10 -8.93
CA VAL A 22 18.37 1.73 -8.36
C VAL A 22 17.85 0.49 -9.06
N ILE A 23 17.48 -0.54 -8.30
CA ILE A 23 16.90 -1.79 -8.81
C ILE A 23 15.56 -2.00 -8.12
N VAL A 24 14.49 -1.98 -8.92
CA VAL A 24 13.16 -2.40 -8.49
C VAL A 24 12.95 -3.85 -8.91
N GLN A 25 12.71 -4.74 -7.95
CA GLN A 25 12.34 -6.12 -8.26
C GLN A 25 10.84 -6.25 -8.44
N CYS A 26 10.41 -7.05 -9.43
CA CYS A 26 9.01 -7.36 -9.67
C CYS A 26 8.83 -8.81 -10.11
N ARG A 27 7.70 -9.42 -9.70
CA ARG A 27 7.16 -10.66 -10.25
C ARG A 27 5.64 -10.60 -10.28
N LEU A 28 5.00 -11.21 -11.27
CA LEU A 28 3.55 -11.25 -11.38
C LEU A 28 2.92 -12.45 -10.63
N SER A 29 3.73 -13.43 -10.27
CA SER A 29 3.32 -14.68 -9.60
C SER A 29 3.09 -14.51 -8.09
N SER A 30 2.31 -13.50 -7.68
CA SER A 30 1.90 -13.35 -6.28
C SER A 30 0.78 -14.33 -5.94
N THR A 31 0.89 -15.08 -4.85
CA THR A 31 -0.12 -16.06 -4.41
C THR A 31 -1.32 -15.41 -3.70
N ARG A 32 -1.08 -14.38 -2.87
CA ARG A 32 -2.12 -13.69 -2.09
C ARG A 32 -2.94 -12.69 -2.91
N LEU A 33 -2.32 -12.06 -3.91
CA LEU A 33 -2.95 -11.09 -4.80
C LEU A 33 -2.28 -11.20 -6.18
N PRO A 34 -2.74 -12.10 -7.06
CA PRO A 34 -2.13 -12.33 -8.37
C PRO A 34 -2.10 -11.06 -9.22
N GLY A 35 -0.98 -10.81 -9.89
CA GLY A 35 -0.81 -9.65 -10.76
C GLY A 35 -0.84 -8.29 -10.04
N LYS A 36 -0.67 -8.24 -8.72
CA LYS A 36 -0.81 -7.03 -7.90
C LYS A 36 -0.04 -5.82 -8.42
N ALA A 37 1.13 -6.02 -9.00
CA ALA A 37 1.94 -4.93 -9.56
C ALA A 37 1.24 -4.18 -10.70
N LEU A 38 0.31 -4.83 -11.41
CA LEU A 38 -0.44 -4.27 -12.53
C LEU A 38 -1.82 -3.72 -12.13
N LEU A 39 -2.23 -3.86 -10.86
CA LEU A 39 -3.50 -3.33 -10.41
C LEU A 39 -3.54 -1.80 -10.56
N PRO A 40 -4.66 -1.26 -11.06
CA PRO A 40 -4.83 0.17 -11.25
C PRO A 40 -4.91 0.89 -9.90
N LEU A 41 -4.19 2.00 -9.78
CA LEU A 41 -4.14 2.82 -8.58
C LEU A 41 -4.04 4.30 -8.97
N GLY A 42 -5.17 5.03 -8.92
CA GLY A 42 -5.17 6.47 -9.18
C GLY A 42 -4.60 6.88 -10.55
N GLY A 43 -4.97 6.16 -11.61
CA GLY A 43 -4.61 6.48 -12.99
C GLY A 43 -3.27 5.90 -13.47
N LYS A 44 -2.55 5.19 -12.61
CA LYS A 44 -1.34 4.40 -12.93
C LYS A 44 -1.48 3.02 -12.31
N THR A 45 -0.58 2.10 -12.61
CA THR A 45 -0.46 0.83 -11.89
C THR A 45 0.37 1.00 -10.61
N ILE A 46 0.28 0.02 -9.71
CA ILE A 46 1.13 -0.05 -8.50
C ILE A 46 2.61 0.03 -8.89
N LEU A 47 3.03 -0.73 -9.90
CA LEU A 47 4.40 -0.72 -10.42
C LEU A 47 4.82 0.67 -10.90
N GLU A 48 4.00 1.32 -11.74
CA GLU A 48 4.33 2.65 -12.28
C GLU A 48 4.54 3.69 -11.17
N TRP A 49 3.75 3.63 -10.07
CA TRP A 49 3.98 4.49 -8.91
C TRP A 49 5.30 4.20 -8.22
N THR A 50 5.65 2.91 -8.05
CA THR A 50 6.94 2.50 -7.50
C THR A 50 8.10 3.03 -8.33
N LEU A 51 8.02 2.84 -9.66
CA LEU A 51 9.04 3.32 -10.60
C LEU A 51 9.15 4.84 -10.58
N ALA A 52 8.01 5.55 -10.58
CA ALA A 52 7.99 7.02 -10.51
C ALA A 52 8.61 7.55 -9.22
N SER A 53 8.32 6.95 -8.06
CA SER A 53 8.90 7.32 -6.77
C SER A 53 10.42 7.10 -6.78
N MET A 54 10.87 5.95 -7.21
CA MET A 54 12.30 5.63 -7.21
C MET A 54 13.10 6.40 -8.26
N LYS A 55 12.44 6.90 -9.32
CA LYS A 55 13.08 7.80 -10.30
C LYS A 55 13.47 9.17 -9.72
N LYS A 56 12.91 9.54 -8.54
CA LYS A 56 13.26 10.77 -7.82
C LYS A 56 14.57 10.67 -7.05
N VAL A 57 15.06 9.47 -6.76
CA VAL A 57 16.36 9.26 -6.12
C VAL A 57 17.49 9.52 -7.11
N GLU A 58 18.51 10.25 -6.71
CA GLU A 58 19.67 10.52 -7.59
C GLU A 58 20.49 9.23 -7.82
N ALA A 59 20.48 8.74 -9.05
CA ALA A 59 21.21 7.53 -9.43
C ALA A 59 21.75 7.61 -10.87
N SER A 60 22.75 6.78 -11.15
CA SER A 60 23.36 6.69 -12.47
C SER A 60 22.50 5.89 -13.44
N LYS A 61 21.76 4.89 -12.93
CA LYS A 61 20.88 4.02 -13.71
C LYS A 61 19.73 3.49 -12.85
N TYR A 62 18.66 3.08 -13.52
CA TYR A 62 17.45 2.55 -12.92
C TYR A 62 17.03 1.29 -13.66
N PHE A 63 16.97 0.16 -12.97
CA PHE A 63 16.62 -1.14 -13.55
C PHE A 63 15.34 -1.70 -12.95
N LEU A 64 14.46 -2.18 -13.80
CA LEU A 64 13.40 -3.10 -13.40
C LEU A 64 13.90 -4.54 -13.60
N ALA A 65 14.11 -5.27 -12.49
CA ALA A 65 14.60 -6.64 -12.48
C ALA A 65 13.45 -7.62 -12.22
N VAL A 66 13.11 -8.46 -13.20
CA VAL A 66 11.95 -9.36 -13.16
C VAL A 66 12.34 -10.82 -13.38
N ASP A 67 11.41 -11.73 -13.11
CA ASP A 67 11.52 -13.11 -13.59
C ASP A 67 11.22 -13.20 -15.09
N GLU A 68 11.76 -14.22 -15.75
CA GLU A 68 11.62 -14.40 -17.19
C GLU A 68 10.15 -14.55 -17.62
N GLN A 69 9.30 -15.13 -16.78
CA GLN A 69 7.87 -15.34 -17.09
C GLN A 69 7.11 -14.01 -17.16
N SER A 70 7.52 -13.03 -16.36
CA SER A 70 6.91 -11.68 -16.33
C SER A 70 7.44 -10.73 -17.39
N ARG A 71 8.43 -11.14 -18.20
CA ARG A 71 9.10 -10.29 -19.21
C ARG A 71 8.12 -9.63 -20.16
N LYS A 72 7.23 -10.42 -20.77
CA LYS A 72 6.33 -9.96 -21.83
C LYS A 72 5.45 -8.79 -21.38
N GLU A 73 4.94 -8.85 -20.19
CA GLU A 73 4.04 -7.86 -19.60
C GLU A 73 4.79 -6.64 -19.03
N LEU A 74 5.98 -6.85 -18.44
CA LEU A 74 6.67 -5.80 -17.68
C LEU A 74 7.72 -5.02 -18.47
N GLU A 75 8.31 -5.59 -19.54
CA GLU A 75 9.31 -4.89 -20.33
C GLU A 75 8.76 -3.63 -21.04
N PRO A 76 7.54 -3.63 -21.63
CA PRO A 76 6.94 -2.42 -22.18
C PRO A 76 6.76 -1.31 -21.13
N ILE A 77 6.28 -1.65 -19.92
CA ILE A 77 6.08 -0.69 -18.82
C ILE A 77 7.42 -0.06 -18.41
N ALA A 78 8.47 -0.87 -18.26
CA ALA A 78 9.80 -0.34 -17.94
C ALA A 78 10.27 0.68 -18.98
N LYS A 79 10.12 0.38 -20.28
CA LYS A 79 10.47 1.28 -21.38
C LYS A 79 9.68 2.58 -21.36
N GLU A 80 8.37 2.51 -21.16
CA GLU A 80 7.50 3.68 -21.08
C GLU A 80 7.86 4.57 -19.88
N CYS A 81 8.24 3.97 -18.76
CA CYS A 81 8.73 4.68 -17.57
C CYS A 81 10.20 5.16 -17.69
N GLY A 82 10.89 4.86 -18.78
CA GLY A 82 12.29 5.24 -19.01
C GLY A 82 13.27 4.51 -18.07
N TRP A 83 13.01 3.21 -17.80
CA TRP A 83 13.84 2.31 -17.01
C TRP A 83 14.56 1.30 -17.89
N ASP A 84 15.80 0.98 -17.53
CA ASP A 84 16.50 -0.20 -18.05
C ASP A 84 15.79 -1.48 -17.54
N PHE A 85 15.93 -2.58 -18.27
CA PHE A 85 15.20 -3.82 -17.98
C PHE A 85 16.14 -5.02 -17.91
N TYR A 86 15.88 -5.90 -16.95
CA TYR A 86 16.57 -7.19 -16.82
C TYR A 86 15.57 -8.28 -16.45
N ALA A 87 15.58 -9.40 -17.15
CA ALA A 87 14.83 -10.59 -16.77
C ALA A 87 15.78 -11.78 -16.53
N GLY A 88 15.48 -12.58 -15.51
CA GLY A 88 16.32 -13.69 -15.10
C GLY A 88 15.57 -14.75 -14.32
N SER A 89 16.24 -15.41 -13.39
CA SER A 89 15.69 -16.52 -12.57
C SER A 89 14.40 -16.12 -11.86
N GLN A 90 13.43 -17.01 -11.82
CA GLN A 90 12.19 -16.85 -11.06
C GLN A 90 12.42 -17.02 -9.55
N SER A 91 13.17 -18.05 -9.14
CA SER A 91 13.41 -18.42 -7.75
C SER A 91 14.59 -17.70 -7.11
N ASP A 92 15.49 -17.12 -7.92
CA ASP A 92 16.71 -16.49 -7.46
C ASP A 92 16.70 -14.99 -7.75
N VAL A 93 16.21 -14.22 -6.78
CA VAL A 93 16.17 -12.76 -6.83
C VAL A 93 17.58 -12.19 -6.68
N LEU A 94 18.40 -12.78 -5.81
CA LEU A 94 19.76 -12.36 -5.54
C LEU A 94 20.63 -12.45 -6.81
N ASP A 95 20.51 -13.53 -7.59
CA ASP A 95 21.19 -13.65 -8.89
C ASP A 95 20.78 -12.55 -9.87
N ARG A 96 19.47 -12.20 -9.92
CA ARG A 96 19.02 -11.07 -10.75
C ARG A 96 19.71 -9.77 -10.38
N PHE A 97 19.85 -9.48 -9.08
CA PHE A 97 20.56 -8.30 -8.58
C PHE A 97 22.04 -8.33 -8.98
N CYS A 98 22.72 -9.47 -8.78
CA CYS A 98 24.11 -9.65 -9.14
C CYS A 98 24.37 -9.43 -10.64
N ASN A 99 23.48 -9.92 -11.49
CA ASN A 99 23.59 -9.70 -12.93
C ASN A 99 23.39 -8.22 -13.30
N VAL A 100 22.41 -7.53 -12.70
CA VAL A 100 22.24 -6.08 -12.90
C VAL A 100 23.47 -5.30 -12.40
N VAL A 101 24.05 -5.65 -11.26
CA VAL A 101 25.31 -5.07 -10.75
C VAL A 101 26.43 -5.18 -11.77
N LYS A 102 26.65 -6.39 -12.32
CA LYS A 102 27.69 -6.63 -13.34
C LYS A 102 27.47 -5.83 -14.62
N ILE A 103 26.25 -5.82 -15.15
CA ILE A 103 25.87 -5.11 -16.39
C ILE A 103 25.99 -3.60 -16.22
N SER A 104 25.50 -3.07 -15.10
CA SER A 104 25.49 -1.63 -14.81
C SER A 104 26.85 -1.12 -14.31
N LYS A 105 27.71 -2.02 -13.83
CA LYS A 105 28.94 -1.74 -13.10
C LYS A 105 28.64 -0.86 -11.88
N ALA A 106 27.61 -1.19 -11.12
CA ALA A 106 27.22 -0.47 -9.91
C ALA A 106 28.34 -0.54 -8.85
N ASP A 107 28.54 0.54 -8.14
CA ASP A 107 29.34 0.59 -6.90
C ASP A 107 28.44 0.53 -5.66
N VAL A 108 27.20 1.02 -5.80
CA VAL A 108 26.17 1.04 -4.74
C VAL A 108 24.82 0.65 -5.37
N VAL A 109 24.10 -0.22 -4.71
CA VAL A 109 22.77 -0.68 -5.12
C VAL A 109 21.72 -0.18 -4.16
N LEU A 110 20.66 0.45 -4.66
CA LEU A 110 19.44 0.72 -3.91
C LEU A 110 18.37 -0.28 -4.39
N ARG A 111 17.85 -1.07 -3.45
CA ARG A 111 16.81 -2.07 -3.70
C ARG A 111 15.45 -1.56 -3.25
N ALA A 112 14.46 -1.70 -4.14
CA ALA A 112 13.05 -1.50 -3.83
C ALA A 112 12.21 -2.66 -4.42
N THR A 113 10.97 -2.82 -3.94
CA THR A 113 10.04 -3.87 -4.37
C THR A 113 8.79 -3.27 -5.00
N ALA A 114 8.33 -3.88 -6.09
CA ALA A 114 7.28 -3.33 -6.96
C ALA A 114 5.87 -3.34 -6.35
N ASP A 115 5.67 -3.93 -5.20
CA ASP A 115 4.42 -3.96 -4.43
C ASP A 115 4.26 -2.79 -3.46
N ASN A 116 5.17 -1.82 -3.53
CA ASN A 116 5.25 -0.66 -2.64
C ASN A 116 5.00 0.66 -3.42
N PRO A 117 3.75 1.00 -3.76
CA PRO A 117 3.43 2.20 -4.55
C PRO A 117 3.73 3.51 -3.83
N PHE A 118 3.93 3.45 -2.52
CA PHE A 118 4.12 4.61 -1.63
C PHE A 118 5.50 4.61 -0.98
N LEU A 119 6.55 4.31 -1.75
CA LEU A 119 7.92 4.46 -1.30
C LEU A 119 8.24 5.93 -1.00
N PHE A 120 8.85 6.20 0.15
CA PHE A 120 9.29 7.53 0.52
C PHE A 120 10.61 7.86 -0.19
N TYR A 121 10.53 8.44 -1.40
CA TYR A 121 11.71 8.78 -2.19
C TYR A 121 12.60 9.80 -1.46
N GLU A 122 12.02 10.68 -0.63
CA GLU A 122 12.78 11.61 0.20
C GLU A 122 13.61 10.87 1.26
N ALA A 123 13.03 9.84 1.89
CA ALA A 123 13.76 9.01 2.84
C ALA A 123 14.79 8.12 2.13
N ALA A 124 14.46 7.62 0.93
CA ALA A 124 15.38 6.84 0.11
C ALA A 124 16.62 7.65 -0.27
N GLN A 125 16.45 8.92 -0.69
CA GLN A 125 17.58 9.82 -0.96
C GLN A 125 18.42 10.06 0.30
N LYS A 126 17.78 10.35 1.43
CA LYS A 126 18.52 10.54 2.72
C LYS A 126 19.27 9.27 3.13
N LEU A 127 18.77 8.09 2.83
CA LEU A 127 19.46 6.82 3.12
C LEU A 127 20.73 6.67 2.26
N VAL A 128 20.65 7.03 0.97
CA VAL A 128 21.84 7.06 0.09
C VAL A 128 22.88 8.08 0.59
N ASP A 129 22.43 9.25 1.03
CA ASP A 129 23.32 10.28 1.57
C ASP A 129 23.99 9.81 2.88
N GLU A 130 23.22 9.12 3.75
CA GLU A 130 23.72 8.53 5.00
C GLU A 130 24.72 7.39 4.72
N TYR A 131 24.46 6.57 3.69
CA TYR A 131 25.42 5.54 3.25
C TYR A 131 26.77 6.17 2.90
N PHE A 132 26.79 7.22 2.07
CA PHE A 132 28.02 7.88 1.67
C PHE A 132 28.70 8.65 2.80
N PHE A 133 27.93 9.20 3.74
CA PHE A 133 28.48 9.83 4.94
C PHE A 133 29.22 8.81 5.81
N ARG A 134 28.62 7.64 6.03
CA ARG A 134 29.23 6.54 6.80
C ARG A 134 30.44 5.97 6.10
N GLU A 135 30.35 5.70 4.81
CA GLU A 135 31.43 5.10 4.04
C GLU A 135 32.76 5.89 4.16
N LYS A 136 32.70 7.20 4.29
CA LYS A 136 33.89 8.05 4.50
C LYS A 136 34.58 7.80 5.84
N ASN A 137 33.84 7.39 6.86
CA ASN A 137 34.32 7.29 8.23
C ASN A 137 34.44 5.82 8.71
N SER A 138 33.56 4.96 8.24
CA SER A 138 33.51 3.52 8.56
C SER A 138 32.77 2.80 7.44
N PRO A 139 33.38 1.89 6.71
CA PRO A 139 32.73 1.16 5.63
C PRO A 139 31.41 0.52 6.08
N VAL A 140 30.42 0.52 5.21
CA VAL A 140 29.10 -0.09 5.43
C VAL A 140 28.76 -0.95 4.21
N ASP A 141 28.42 -2.21 4.45
CA ASP A 141 28.05 -3.17 3.40
C ASP A 141 26.56 -3.15 3.12
N TYR A 142 25.75 -2.88 4.15
CA TYR A 142 24.30 -2.80 4.09
C TYR A 142 23.77 -1.71 5.00
N ILE A 143 22.79 -0.92 4.53
CA ILE A 143 22.09 0.05 5.36
C ILE A 143 20.61 0.15 5.00
N THR A 144 19.77 0.30 6.01
CA THR A 144 18.35 0.61 5.86
C THR A 144 17.85 1.49 7.01
N PHE A 145 16.74 2.21 6.80
CA PHE A 145 16.05 2.90 7.88
C PHE A 145 15.07 1.98 8.60
N SER A 146 15.12 1.97 9.93
CA SER A 146 14.12 1.35 10.80
C SER A 146 13.08 2.38 11.24
N GLY A 147 11.81 1.95 11.38
CA GLY A 147 10.71 2.79 11.86
C GLY A 147 9.98 3.59 10.79
N LEU A 148 10.27 3.36 9.51
CA LEU A 148 9.39 3.79 8.43
C LEU A 148 8.08 2.97 8.44
N PRO A 149 6.97 3.46 7.83
CA PRO A 149 5.83 2.62 7.52
C PRO A 149 6.24 1.37 6.76
N HIS A 150 5.66 0.21 7.12
CA HIS A 150 5.98 -1.02 6.41
C HIS A 150 5.59 -0.93 4.93
N GLY A 151 6.57 -1.03 4.04
CA GLY A 151 6.41 -0.84 2.60
C GLY A 151 6.80 0.55 2.07
N SER A 152 7.32 1.46 2.91
CA SER A 152 7.80 2.78 2.45
C SER A 152 9.33 2.86 2.33
N GLY A 153 10.04 1.87 2.86
CA GLY A 153 11.51 1.87 2.93
C GLY A 153 12.18 1.19 1.76
N VAL A 154 13.47 1.40 1.68
CA VAL A 154 14.39 0.80 0.72
C VAL A 154 15.63 0.28 1.46
N GLU A 155 16.46 -0.48 0.76
CA GLU A 155 17.73 -1.01 1.25
C GLU A 155 18.86 -0.53 0.34
N VAL A 156 20.02 -0.23 0.93
CA VAL A 156 21.21 0.17 0.18
C VAL A 156 22.35 -0.79 0.51
N PHE A 157 23.03 -1.24 -0.54
CA PHE A 157 24.10 -2.26 -0.49
C PHE A 157 25.38 -1.70 -1.12
N ASN A 158 26.51 -2.08 -0.55
CA ASN A 158 27.75 -2.10 -1.29
C ASN A 158 27.68 -3.18 -2.37
N ALA A 159 28.04 -2.86 -3.60
CA ALA A 159 27.88 -3.79 -4.71
C ALA A 159 28.85 -4.98 -4.64
N ASP A 160 30.09 -4.75 -4.20
CA ASP A 160 31.10 -5.83 -4.09
C ASP A 160 30.71 -6.79 -2.97
N SER A 161 30.26 -6.27 -1.81
CA SER A 161 29.80 -7.08 -0.69
C SER A 161 28.57 -7.91 -1.05
N LEU A 162 27.66 -7.34 -1.86
CA LEU A 162 26.48 -8.07 -2.37
C LEU A 162 26.89 -9.22 -3.30
N LEU A 163 27.85 -9.00 -4.22
CA LEU A 163 28.37 -10.04 -5.10
C LEU A 163 29.11 -11.14 -4.33
N GLU A 164 29.87 -10.77 -3.31
CA GLU A 164 30.58 -11.71 -2.43
C GLU A 164 29.57 -12.56 -1.66
N ALA A 165 28.59 -11.95 -0.98
CA ALA A 165 27.56 -12.66 -0.22
C ALA A 165 26.77 -13.64 -1.10
N ALA A 166 26.43 -13.23 -2.31
CA ALA A 166 25.74 -14.11 -3.27
C ALA A 166 26.57 -15.31 -3.72
N SER A 167 27.91 -15.21 -3.68
CA SER A 167 28.80 -16.33 -4.05
C SER A 167 29.00 -17.33 -2.92
N GLU A 168 28.61 -17.01 -1.70
CA GLU A 168 28.88 -17.79 -0.50
C GLU A 168 27.64 -18.42 0.13
N THR A 169 26.43 -17.85 -0.16
CA THR A 169 25.20 -18.41 0.38
C THR A 169 24.53 -19.39 -0.58
N ASP A 170 24.10 -20.54 -0.01
CA ASP A 170 23.24 -21.51 -0.70
C ASP A 170 21.80 -21.52 -0.09
N LEU A 171 21.49 -20.57 0.81
CA LEU A 171 20.21 -20.51 1.51
C LEU A 171 19.11 -19.98 0.60
N PRO A 172 18.02 -20.73 0.34
CA PRO A 172 16.91 -20.25 -0.51
C PRO A 172 16.30 -18.93 -0.02
N TYR A 173 16.29 -18.69 1.29
CA TYR A 173 15.78 -17.47 1.89
C TYR A 173 16.59 -16.23 1.48
N ASP A 174 17.93 -16.35 1.44
CA ASP A 174 18.82 -15.27 1.01
C ASP A 174 18.65 -14.99 -0.48
N HIS A 175 18.51 -16.04 -1.29
CA HIS A 175 18.28 -15.94 -2.73
C HIS A 175 16.93 -15.28 -3.05
N GLU A 176 15.89 -15.45 -2.22
CA GLU A 176 14.58 -14.79 -2.42
C GLU A 176 14.57 -13.35 -1.89
N HIS A 177 15.21 -13.08 -0.74
CA HIS A 177 15.02 -11.79 -0.02
C HIS A 177 16.20 -10.82 -0.16
N VAL A 178 17.34 -11.23 -0.70
CA VAL A 178 18.54 -10.43 -1.00
C VAL A 178 19.27 -9.91 0.25
N GLY A 179 18.63 -9.06 1.05
CA GLY A 179 19.22 -8.47 2.26
C GLY A 179 19.74 -9.46 3.28
N PRO A 180 19.04 -10.58 3.56
CA PRO A 180 19.50 -11.61 4.50
C PRO A 180 20.88 -12.18 4.21
N ALA A 181 21.30 -12.24 2.94
CA ALA A 181 22.63 -12.67 2.54
C ALA A 181 23.75 -11.85 3.19
N LEU A 182 23.47 -10.62 3.62
CA LEU A 182 24.41 -9.78 4.35
C LEU A 182 24.08 -9.69 5.85
N TYR A 183 22.84 -9.27 6.19
CA TYR A 183 22.56 -8.93 7.59
C TYR A 183 22.41 -10.15 8.51
N ASN A 184 22.23 -11.36 7.99
CA ASN A 184 22.31 -12.57 8.79
C ASN A 184 23.76 -13.04 9.05
N HIS A 185 24.73 -12.38 8.41
CA HIS A 185 26.17 -12.67 8.52
C HIS A 185 26.91 -11.43 9.05
N SER A 186 26.44 -10.90 10.18
CA SER A 186 27.00 -9.69 10.82
C SER A 186 28.44 -9.87 11.35
N GLU A 187 28.93 -11.10 11.44
CA GLU A 187 30.31 -11.41 11.73
C GLU A 187 31.26 -11.06 10.57
N LYS A 188 30.71 -10.99 9.35
CA LYS A 188 31.47 -10.69 8.13
C LYS A 188 31.12 -9.32 7.54
N TYR A 189 29.85 -8.95 7.53
CA TYR A 189 29.36 -7.72 6.88
C TYR A 189 28.93 -6.67 7.90
N ILE A 190 29.30 -5.42 7.65
CA ILE A 190 28.90 -4.27 8.48
C ILE A 190 27.52 -3.81 8.04
N CYS A 191 26.49 -4.18 8.82
CA CYS A 191 25.10 -3.87 8.54
C CYS A 191 24.56 -2.80 9.49
N ALA A 192 24.03 -1.71 8.95
CA ALA A 192 23.51 -0.59 9.71
C ALA A 192 21.97 -0.49 9.60
N PHE A 193 21.28 -0.62 10.73
CA PHE A 193 19.85 -0.37 10.87
C PHE A 193 19.70 0.99 11.55
N VAL A 194 19.53 2.04 10.76
CA VAL A 194 19.51 3.42 11.24
C VAL A 194 18.07 3.83 11.55
N LYS A 195 17.85 4.50 12.68
CA LYS A 195 16.52 5.06 12.96
C LYS A 195 16.19 6.11 11.92
N ALA A 196 15.00 6.00 11.32
CA ALA A 196 14.51 6.95 10.34
C ALA A 196 14.44 8.37 10.92
N PRO A 197 14.67 9.42 10.11
CA PRO A 197 14.39 10.78 10.50
C PRO A 197 12.98 10.94 11.07
N GLN A 198 12.82 11.85 12.05
CA GLN A 198 11.57 11.97 12.82
C GLN A 198 10.35 12.23 11.94
N GLU A 199 10.52 12.96 10.86
CA GLU A 199 9.45 13.26 9.90
C GLU A 199 8.93 12.03 9.14
N PHE A 200 9.67 10.92 9.13
CA PHE A 200 9.31 9.66 8.48
C PHE A 200 9.08 8.51 9.45
N TYR A 201 9.26 8.72 10.75
CA TYR A 201 9.20 7.68 11.78
C TYR A 201 7.76 7.36 12.18
N TYR A 202 7.15 6.36 11.52
CA TYR A 202 5.78 5.89 11.75
C TYR A 202 5.70 4.34 11.64
N PRO A 203 6.32 3.61 12.59
CA PRO A 203 6.47 2.14 12.50
C PRO A 203 5.15 1.38 12.49
N ASP A 204 4.06 1.97 13.03
CA ASP A 204 2.76 1.33 13.12
C ASP A 204 1.94 1.46 11.82
N TYR A 205 2.42 2.22 10.85
CA TYR A 205 1.74 2.39 9.57
C TYR A 205 2.22 1.36 8.53
N ARG A 206 1.33 1.05 7.59
CA ARG A 206 1.58 0.08 6.53
C ARG A 206 1.13 0.63 5.17
N THR A 207 2.00 0.56 4.18
CA THR A 207 1.78 1.08 2.81
C THR A 207 1.96 0.04 1.71
N THR A 208 2.56 -1.12 2.03
CA THR A 208 2.72 -2.21 1.05
C THR A 208 1.37 -2.79 0.62
N VAL A 209 1.32 -3.36 -0.60
CA VAL A 209 0.16 -4.06 -1.15
C VAL A 209 0.47 -5.53 -1.31
N ASP A 210 0.01 -6.34 -0.35
CA ASP A 210 0.19 -7.79 -0.34
C ASP A 210 -1.13 -8.55 -0.49
N THR A 211 -2.21 -7.98 0.01
CA THR A 211 -3.56 -8.56 0.04
C THR A 211 -4.56 -7.60 -0.61
N PHE A 212 -5.78 -8.09 -0.84
CA PHE A 212 -6.86 -7.24 -1.33
C PHE A 212 -7.21 -6.10 -0.35
N SER A 213 -7.15 -6.36 0.96
CA SER A 213 -7.34 -5.33 2.00
C SER A 213 -6.25 -4.24 1.93
N ASP A 214 -4.99 -4.62 1.68
CA ASP A 214 -3.92 -3.65 1.46
C ASP A 214 -4.18 -2.80 0.20
N TYR A 215 -4.68 -3.43 -0.87
CA TYR A 215 -5.05 -2.72 -2.10
C TYR A 215 -6.19 -1.71 -1.87
N LYS A 216 -7.24 -2.10 -1.13
CA LYS A 216 -8.32 -1.18 -0.73
C LYS A 216 -7.79 0.00 0.09
N ARG A 217 -6.86 -0.26 1.03
CA ARG A 217 -6.18 0.83 1.76
C ARG A 217 -5.42 1.76 0.81
N ALA A 218 -4.70 1.22 -0.17
CA ALA A 218 -4.00 2.01 -1.17
C ALA A 218 -4.96 2.89 -2.00
N LEU A 219 -6.11 2.36 -2.41
CA LEU A 219 -7.16 3.11 -3.08
C LEU A 219 -7.70 4.26 -2.22
N ARG A 220 -7.95 4.02 -0.91
CA ARG A 220 -8.37 5.06 0.04
C ARG A 220 -7.31 6.15 0.20
N ILE A 221 -6.02 5.78 0.28
CA ILE A 221 -4.91 6.74 0.33
C ILE A 221 -4.94 7.65 -0.91
N VAL A 222 -4.98 7.06 -2.10
CA VAL A 222 -5.00 7.81 -3.36
C VAL A 222 -6.25 8.69 -3.47
N LYS A 223 -7.43 8.16 -3.14
CA LYS A 223 -8.68 8.94 -3.12
C LYS A 223 -8.55 10.17 -2.21
N LYS A 224 -7.93 10.01 -1.04
CA LYS A 224 -7.74 11.11 -0.09
C LYS A 224 -6.77 12.19 -0.60
N ILE A 225 -5.67 11.78 -1.25
CA ILE A 225 -4.64 12.71 -1.73
C ILE A 225 -5.06 13.41 -3.03
N SER A 226 -5.52 12.65 -4.01
CA SER A 226 -5.63 13.12 -5.40
C SER A 226 -6.87 13.95 -5.69
N ASN A 227 -7.86 13.97 -4.80
CA ASN A 227 -9.11 14.72 -4.98
C ASN A 227 -9.63 14.68 -6.44
N LYS A 228 -9.69 13.47 -7.04
CA LYS A 228 -10.10 13.16 -8.42
C LYS A 228 -9.16 13.64 -9.54
N LYS A 229 -7.95 14.15 -9.22
CA LYS A 229 -6.93 14.47 -10.24
C LYS A 229 -5.81 13.44 -10.21
N ILE A 230 -5.41 12.96 -11.39
CA ILE A 230 -4.23 12.08 -11.51
C ILE A 230 -3.00 12.97 -11.36
N PRO A 231 -2.16 12.77 -10.33
CA PRO A 231 -0.95 13.57 -10.20
C PRO A 231 0.08 13.15 -11.25
N SER A 232 0.81 14.13 -11.77
CA SER A 232 1.94 13.89 -12.68
C SER A 232 3.17 13.36 -11.95
N GLU A 233 3.30 13.69 -10.68
CA GLU A 233 4.42 13.38 -9.80
C GLU A 233 4.06 12.29 -8.80
N PRO A 234 5.02 11.49 -8.30
CA PRO A 234 4.77 10.55 -7.22
C PRO A 234 4.39 11.28 -5.93
N TYR A 235 3.58 10.62 -5.11
CA TYR A 235 3.15 11.16 -3.82
C TYR A 235 4.34 11.33 -2.88
N SER A 236 4.42 12.49 -2.22
CA SER A 236 5.42 12.75 -1.18
C SER A 236 5.11 11.98 0.11
N ALA A 237 6.14 11.76 0.94
CA ALA A 237 5.98 11.13 2.25
C ALA A 237 4.95 11.89 3.12
N THR A 238 4.94 13.22 3.07
CA THR A 238 4.00 14.07 3.83
C THR A 238 2.55 13.84 3.40
N GLU A 239 2.27 13.77 2.10
CA GLU A 239 0.92 13.48 1.58
C GLU A 239 0.45 12.09 1.99
N ILE A 240 1.31 11.08 1.87
CA ILE A 240 1.00 9.69 2.23
C ILE A 240 0.73 9.59 3.73
N LEU A 241 1.58 10.16 4.59
CA LEU A 241 1.41 10.14 6.05
C LEU A 241 0.15 10.89 6.49
N SER A 242 -0.17 12.02 5.85
CA SER A 242 -1.42 12.74 6.08
C SER A 242 -2.64 11.88 5.76
N ALA A 243 -2.61 11.17 4.61
CA ALA A 243 -3.70 10.28 4.23
C ALA A 243 -3.83 9.08 5.17
N LEU A 244 -2.72 8.47 5.59
CA LEU A 244 -2.70 7.34 6.54
C LEU A 244 -3.27 7.70 7.91
N SER A 245 -3.20 8.96 8.33
CA SER A 245 -3.80 9.43 9.57
C SER A 245 -5.32 9.65 9.49
N PHE A 246 -5.88 9.65 8.27
CA PHE A 246 -7.31 9.89 8.07
C PHE A 246 -8.15 8.71 8.54
N PRO A 247 -9.27 8.94 9.29
CA PRO A 247 -10.05 7.86 9.91
C PRO A 247 -10.48 6.76 8.94
N ALA A 248 -10.96 7.09 7.74
CA ALA A 248 -11.40 6.09 6.76
C ALA A 248 -10.26 5.20 6.22
N VAL A 249 -9.02 5.68 6.28
CA VAL A 249 -7.84 4.91 5.89
C VAL A 249 -7.31 4.08 7.05
N LYS A 250 -7.25 4.70 8.24
CA LYS A 250 -6.70 4.07 9.45
C LYS A 250 -7.64 3.05 10.07
N ASN A 251 -8.93 3.38 10.15
CA ASN A 251 -9.96 2.61 10.84
C ASN A 251 -11.20 2.48 9.94
N PRO A 252 -11.16 1.66 8.88
CA PRO A 252 -12.29 1.51 7.98
C PRO A 252 -13.50 0.91 8.69
N VAL A 253 -14.68 1.40 8.32
CA VAL A 253 -15.98 0.97 8.84
C VAL A 253 -16.76 0.29 7.72
N LEU A 254 -17.49 -0.76 8.06
CA LEU A 254 -18.40 -1.46 7.16
C LEU A 254 -19.85 -1.11 7.48
N LEU A 255 -20.57 -0.55 6.52
CA LEU A 255 -21.99 -0.28 6.61
C LEU A 255 -22.78 -1.47 6.06
N ILE A 256 -23.79 -1.92 6.77
CA ILE A 256 -24.62 -3.08 6.41
C ILE A 256 -26.09 -2.66 6.39
N PRO A 257 -26.57 -2.15 5.25
CA PRO A 257 -27.97 -1.73 5.10
C PRO A 257 -28.90 -2.92 4.87
N SER A 258 -30.18 -2.75 5.16
CA SER A 258 -31.21 -3.66 4.65
C SER A 258 -31.40 -3.46 3.15
N VAL A 259 -31.19 -4.55 2.40
CA VAL A 259 -31.44 -4.63 0.95
C VAL A 259 -32.52 -5.66 0.61
N LYS A 260 -33.26 -6.15 1.62
CA LYS A 260 -34.32 -7.16 1.43
C LYS A 260 -35.54 -6.56 0.72
N LYS A 261 -36.18 -7.36 -0.14
CA LYS A 261 -37.43 -7.01 -0.81
C LYS A 261 -38.52 -6.65 0.22
N GLY A 262 -39.25 -5.57 -0.02
CA GLY A 262 -40.31 -5.09 0.89
C GLY A 262 -39.83 -4.21 2.04
N HIS A 263 -38.53 -4.12 2.29
CA HIS A 263 -37.98 -3.09 3.18
C HIS A 263 -37.81 -1.78 2.39
N GLY A 264 -38.17 -0.66 2.99
CA GLY A 264 -38.04 0.65 2.35
C GLY A 264 -36.60 0.97 1.91
N THR A 265 -36.44 2.01 1.09
CA THR A 265 -35.12 2.44 0.59
C THR A 265 -34.33 3.30 1.60
N GLY A 266 -34.94 3.69 2.73
CA GLY A 266 -34.34 4.61 3.70
C GLY A 266 -33.02 4.10 4.31
N HIS A 267 -32.97 2.80 4.67
CA HIS A 267 -31.77 2.17 5.23
C HIS A 267 -30.59 2.21 4.23
N LEU A 268 -30.85 1.82 2.98
CA LEU A 268 -29.82 1.85 1.94
C LEU A 268 -29.36 3.29 1.65
N ARG A 269 -30.30 4.24 1.49
CA ARG A 269 -29.97 5.65 1.21
C ARG A 269 -29.08 6.23 2.31
N ARG A 270 -29.44 6.05 3.57
CA ARG A 270 -28.67 6.52 4.73
C ARG A 270 -27.26 5.93 4.75
N CYS A 271 -27.13 4.63 4.53
CA CYS A 271 -25.81 3.99 4.46
C CYS A 271 -24.99 4.46 3.26
N LEU A 272 -25.60 4.70 2.09
CA LEU A 272 -24.90 5.26 0.93
C LEU A 272 -24.38 6.68 1.22
N GLU A 273 -25.17 7.54 1.86
CA GLU A 273 -24.73 8.87 2.25
C GLU A 273 -23.58 8.83 3.27
N LEU A 274 -23.66 7.94 4.26
CA LEU A 274 -22.57 7.74 5.23
C LEU A 274 -21.29 7.21 4.56
N ALA A 275 -21.43 6.30 3.58
CA ALA A 275 -20.31 5.78 2.82
C ALA A 275 -19.59 6.88 2.00
N ILE A 276 -20.36 7.75 1.34
CA ILE A 276 -19.81 8.87 0.55
C ILE A 276 -19.08 9.87 1.44
N VAL A 277 -19.75 10.33 2.51
CA VAL A 277 -19.23 11.40 3.37
C VAL A 277 -17.98 10.97 4.13
N ASN A 278 -17.96 9.73 4.61
CA ASN A 278 -16.88 9.24 5.48
C ASN A 278 -15.84 8.39 4.73
N GLY A 279 -16.08 8.01 3.48
CA GLY A 279 -15.23 7.09 2.72
C GLY A 279 -15.29 5.65 3.26
N TRP A 280 -16.40 5.25 3.88
CA TRP A 280 -16.62 3.91 4.43
C TRP A 280 -17.11 2.93 3.36
N ASP A 281 -16.93 1.64 3.63
CA ASP A 281 -17.42 0.59 2.75
C ASP A 281 -18.88 0.24 3.06
N ILE A 282 -19.58 -0.26 2.06
CA ILE A 282 -20.98 -0.68 2.17
C ILE A 282 -21.14 -2.12 1.66
N TYR A 283 -21.78 -2.96 2.45
CA TYR A 283 -22.08 -4.33 2.08
C TYR A 283 -23.37 -4.43 1.27
N ILE A 284 -23.26 -4.90 0.06
CA ILE A 284 -24.38 -5.20 -0.85
C ILE A 284 -24.13 -6.60 -1.39
N PRO A 285 -24.81 -7.63 -0.87
CA PRO A 285 -24.61 -9.01 -1.34
C PRO A 285 -25.03 -9.19 -2.80
N ASP A 286 -24.40 -10.12 -3.51
CA ASP A 286 -24.64 -10.39 -4.93
C ASP A 286 -26.08 -10.83 -5.23
N ASP A 287 -26.75 -11.48 -4.27
CA ASP A 287 -28.15 -11.93 -4.35
C ASP A 287 -29.18 -10.87 -3.94
N ALA A 288 -28.75 -9.63 -3.68
CA ALA A 288 -29.65 -8.56 -3.32
C ALA A 288 -30.62 -8.22 -4.47
N ASP A 289 -31.92 -8.16 -4.17
CA ASP A 289 -32.92 -7.65 -5.12
C ASP A 289 -32.83 -6.12 -5.22
N LEU A 290 -32.00 -5.66 -6.14
CA LEU A 290 -31.73 -4.22 -6.37
C LEU A 290 -32.66 -3.60 -7.41
N THR A 291 -33.66 -4.30 -7.94
CA THR A 291 -34.50 -3.86 -9.08
C THR A 291 -35.11 -2.46 -8.88
N GLN A 292 -35.41 -2.07 -7.63
CA GLN A 292 -35.97 -0.76 -7.28
C GLN A 292 -34.94 0.18 -6.62
N ARG A 293 -33.64 -0.17 -6.64
CA ARG A 293 -32.58 0.49 -5.87
C ARG A 293 -31.32 0.78 -6.68
N LEU A 294 -31.29 0.34 -7.96
CA LEU A 294 -30.16 0.59 -8.86
C LEU A 294 -29.92 2.10 -9.00
N ASP A 295 -31.01 2.88 -9.15
CA ASP A 295 -30.91 4.33 -9.27
C ASP A 295 -30.20 4.98 -8.06
N LEU A 296 -30.44 4.46 -6.84
CA LEU A 296 -29.79 4.97 -5.63
C LEU A 296 -28.29 4.70 -5.63
N ILE A 297 -27.87 3.55 -6.13
CA ILE A 297 -26.46 3.18 -6.21
C ILE A 297 -25.76 3.99 -7.29
N GLU A 298 -26.40 4.18 -8.44
CA GLU A 298 -25.89 5.05 -9.51
C GLU A 298 -25.79 6.50 -9.06
N ASP A 299 -26.81 7.04 -8.40
CA ASP A 299 -26.76 8.36 -7.81
C ASP A 299 -25.62 8.48 -6.79
N ALA A 300 -25.39 7.46 -5.97
CA ALA A 300 -24.29 7.43 -5.02
C ALA A 300 -22.92 7.44 -5.72
N ARG A 301 -22.76 6.69 -6.83
CA ARG A 301 -21.55 6.71 -7.65
C ARG A 301 -21.27 8.10 -8.25
N ILE A 302 -22.30 8.74 -8.77
CA ILE A 302 -22.21 10.13 -9.29
C ILE A 302 -21.74 11.08 -8.18
N ASN A 303 -22.22 10.86 -6.94
CA ASN A 303 -21.91 11.70 -5.78
C ASN A 303 -20.61 11.30 -5.06
N GLY A 304 -19.86 10.30 -5.54
CA GLY A 304 -18.52 10.00 -5.07
C GLY A 304 -18.34 8.69 -4.33
N LEU A 305 -19.32 7.77 -4.39
CA LEU A 305 -19.10 6.38 -3.99
C LEU A 305 -18.26 5.67 -5.07
N ASP A 306 -17.15 5.10 -4.68
CA ASP A 306 -16.31 4.31 -5.58
C ASP A 306 -16.68 2.83 -5.53
N ASP A 307 -16.49 2.10 -6.65
CA ASP A 307 -16.83 0.68 -6.75
C ASP A 307 -16.09 -0.19 -5.72
N PHE A 308 -14.86 0.16 -5.35
CA PHE A 308 -14.12 -0.57 -4.33
C PHE A 308 -14.72 -0.49 -2.93
N GLN A 309 -15.60 0.49 -2.67
CA GLN A 309 -16.34 0.63 -1.40
C GLN A 309 -17.56 -0.30 -1.34
N ILE A 310 -18.02 -0.82 -2.47
CA ILE A 310 -19.10 -1.81 -2.51
C ILE A 310 -18.52 -3.19 -2.26
N VAL A 311 -18.93 -3.81 -1.15
CA VAL A 311 -18.45 -5.12 -0.70
C VAL A 311 -19.54 -6.15 -0.83
N ASN A 312 -19.28 -7.22 -1.57
CA ASN A 312 -20.28 -8.28 -1.82
C ASN A 312 -20.08 -9.50 -0.91
N ASN A 313 -18.94 -9.59 -0.25
CA ASN A 313 -18.58 -10.70 0.63
C ASN A 313 -18.00 -10.17 1.94
N ILE A 314 -18.47 -10.69 3.06
CA ILE A 314 -18.04 -10.34 4.43
C ILE A 314 -17.48 -11.56 5.20
N SER A 315 -16.95 -12.54 4.49
CA SER A 315 -16.29 -13.69 5.11
C SER A 315 -15.04 -13.30 5.90
N ASP A 316 -14.30 -12.29 5.43
CA ASP A 316 -13.17 -11.68 6.12
C ASP A 316 -13.52 -10.23 6.51
N LEU A 317 -13.52 -9.96 7.81
CA LEU A 317 -13.79 -8.65 8.40
C LEU A 317 -12.56 -8.04 9.08
N THR A 318 -11.40 -8.66 8.97
CA THR A 318 -10.18 -8.25 9.71
C THR A 318 -9.66 -6.86 9.34
N GLU A 319 -10.08 -6.33 8.19
CA GLU A 319 -9.73 -4.96 7.79
C GLU A 319 -10.55 -3.88 8.49
N TYR A 320 -11.73 -4.24 9.04
CA TYR A 320 -12.66 -3.27 9.62
C TYR A 320 -12.49 -3.15 11.13
N CYS A 321 -12.59 -1.93 11.64
CA CYS A 321 -12.60 -1.68 13.07
C CYS A 321 -14.02 -1.70 13.68
N LEU A 322 -15.06 -1.57 12.84
CA LEU A 322 -16.46 -1.49 13.25
C LEU A 322 -17.36 -1.89 12.08
N ALA A 323 -18.44 -2.63 12.35
CA ALA A 323 -19.60 -2.75 11.48
C ALA A 323 -20.75 -1.89 11.99
N ILE A 324 -21.43 -1.16 11.10
CA ILE A 324 -22.67 -0.45 11.43
C ILE A 324 -23.80 -1.11 10.66
N THR A 325 -24.72 -1.73 11.38
CA THR A 325 -25.91 -2.37 10.82
C THR A 325 -27.11 -1.43 10.83
N ASP A 326 -27.87 -1.43 9.73
CA ASP A 326 -29.09 -0.65 9.55
C ASP A 326 -30.11 -1.55 8.86
N LEU A 327 -30.61 -2.54 9.65
CA LEU A 327 -31.31 -3.71 9.15
C LEU A 327 -32.75 -3.71 9.61
N PHE A 328 -33.63 -3.04 9.41
CA PHE A 328 -35.05 -3.05 9.87
C PHE A 328 -35.42 -4.24 10.81
N PHE A 329 -34.98 -5.46 10.49
CA PHE A 329 -35.01 -6.66 11.33
C PHE A 329 -33.69 -7.38 11.18
N ALA A 330 -32.90 -7.45 12.24
CA ALA A 330 -31.64 -8.19 12.24
C ALA A 330 -31.91 -9.69 12.54
N ASP A 331 -31.28 -10.54 11.74
CA ASP A 331 -31.12 -11.95 12.11
C ASP A 331 -30.03 -12.03 13.19
N ASN A 332 -30.38 -12.52 14.37
CA ASN A 332 -29.45 -12.67 15.50
C ASN A 332 -28.22 -13.52 15.15
N ASN A 333 -28.36 -14.56 14.32
CA ASN A 333 -27.23 -15.38 13.89
C ASN A 333 -26.28 -14.57 12.98
N PHE A 334 -26.84 -13.77 12.10
CA PHE A 334 -26.05 -12.89 11.23
C PHE A 334 -25.26 -11.85 12.04
N ILE A 335 -25.92 -11.12 12.95
CA ILE A 335 -25.25 -10.14 13.82
C ILE A 335 -24.19 -10.83 14.69
N ARG A 336 -24.49 -11.97 15.29
CA ARG A 336 -23.54 -12.76 16.08
C ARG A 336 -22.31 -13.14 15.26
N SER A 337 -22.48 -13.50 14.01
CA SER A 337 -21.37 -13.89 13.11
C SER A 337 -20.41 -12.72 12.87
N ILE A 338 -20.92 -11.50 12.80
CA ILE A 338 -20.13 -10.27 12.65
C ILE A 338 -19.50 -9.90 14.00
N ALA A 339 -20.30 -9.83 15.06
CA ALA A 339 -19.87 -9.43 16.41
C ALA A 339 -18.80 -10.38 16.99
N SER A 340 -18.75 -11.63 16.54
CA SER A 340 -17.67 -12.55 16.92
C SER A 340 -16.28 -12.17 16.32
N LYS A 341 -16.24 -11.24 15.36
CA LYS A 341 -15.03 -10.83 14.65
C LYS A 341 -14.65 -9.37 14.87
N ILE A 342 -15.65 -8.48 14.87
CA ILE A 342 -15.46 -7.03 15.03
C ILE A 342 -16.62 -6.41 15.81
N PRO A 343 -16.43 -5.28 16.51
CA PRO A 343 -17.49 -4.54 17.16
C PRO A 343 -18.64 -4.17 16.21
N VAL A 344 -19.87 -4.15 16.74
CA VAL A 344 -21.09 -3.82 15.98
C VAL A 344 -21.81 -2.64 16.61
N ALA A 345 -22.21 -1.69 15.80
CA ALA A 345 -23.19 -0.65 16.14
C ALA A 345 -24.45 -0.87 15.30
N SER A 346 -25.63 -0.77 15.91
CA SER A 346 -26.91 -0.98 15.23
C SER A 346 -27.76 0.28 15.23
N ILE A 347 -28.37 0.59 14.09
CA ILE A 347 -29.24 1.76 13.89
C ILE A 347 -30.67 1.27 13.63
N ASP A 348 -31.64 1.80 14.41
CA ASP A 348 -33.10 1.60 14.22
C ASP A 348 -33.55 0.13 14.08
N GLU A 349 -32.87 -0.80 14.70
CA GLU A 349 -33.24 -2.22 14.69
C GLU A 349 -34.32 -2.53 15.73
N GLY A 350 -35.57 -2.23 15.40
CA GLY A 350 -36.70 -2.14 16.32
C GLY A 350 -37.11 -3.40 17.07
N ASN A 351 -36.69 -4.61 16.68
CA ASN A 351 -37.20 -5.88 17.24
C ASN A 351 -36.12 -6.88 17.64
N CYS A 352 -34.86 -6.50 17.67
CA CYS A 352 -33.80 -7.39 18.10
C CYS A 352 -33.54 -7.24 19.59
N ASP A 353 -33.54 -8.34 20.29
CA ASP A 353 -32.74 -8.50 21.50
C ASP A 353 -31.27 -8.55 21.05
N ASN A 354 -30.75 -7.38 20.60
CA ASN A 354 -29.49 -7.26 19.95
C ASN A 354 -28.35 -7.19 20.97
N GLY A 355 -28.29 -8.19 21.87
CA GLY A 355 -27.26 -8.33 22.88
C GLY A 355 -25.84 -8.50 22.34
N TYR A 356 -25.68 -8.51 21.01
CA TYR A 356 -24.38 -8.62 20.34
C TYR A 356 -23.83 -7.27 19.84
N ALA A 357 -24.64 -6.20 19.83
CA ALA A 357 -24.15 -4.88 19.45
C ALA A 357 -23.64 -4.13 20.69
N GLU A 358 -22.45 -3.53 20.58
CA GLU A 358 -21.89 -2.65 21.62
C GLU A 358 -22.64 -1.33 21.72
N TYR A 359 -23.18 -0.83 20.60
CA TYR A 359 -23.89 0.43 20.54
C TYR A 359 -25.21 0.30 19.80
N LEU A 360 -26.26 0.86 20.39
CA LEU A 360 -27.61 0.91 19.83
C LEU A 360 -28.03 2.37 19.65
N PHE A 361 -28.41 2.74 18.44
CA PHE A 361 -28.88 4.07 18.07
C PHE A 361 -30.30 4.00 17.56
N ASP A 362 -31.24 4.71 18.20
CA ASP A 362 -32.60 4.89 17.71
C ASP A 362 -32.76 6.33 17.25
N ILE A 363 -32.89 6.51 15.93
CA ILE A 363 -33.00 7.84 15.28
C ILE A 363 -34.38 8.06 14.68
N ILE A 364 -35.19 7.01 14.49
CA ILE A 364 -36.57 7.13 14.01
C ILE A 364 -37.53 7.27 15.20
N PRO A 365 -38.24 8.41 15.38
CA PRO A 365 -39.08 8.66 16.53
C PRO A 365 -40.26 7.69 16.69
N SER A 366 -40.70 7.05 15.62
CA SER A 366 -41.84 6.12 15.61
C SER A 366 -41.48 4.70 16.02
N LEU A 367 -40.20 4.39 16.17
CA LEU A 367 -39.76 3.08 16.66
C LEU A 367 -39.99 3.03 18.21
N LYS A 368 -41.04 2.35 18.60
CA LYS A 368 -41.28 2.02 20.01
C LYS A 368 -40.48 0.77 20.32
N SER A 369 -39.22 0.92 20.66
CA SER A 369 -38.43 -0.21 21.18
C SER A 369 -38.48 -0.18 22.72
N ASN A 370 -38.76 -1.33 23.32
CA ASN A 370 -38.69 -1.52 24.77
C ASN A 370 -37.26 -1.85 25.27
N ARG A 371 -36.25 -1.49 24.45
CA ARG A 371 -34.85 -1.77 24.76
C ARG A 371 -34.10 -0.52 25.25
N ASN A 372 -33.11 -0.72 26.09
CA ASN A 372 -32.19 0.35 26.46
C ASN A 372 -31.28 0.65 25.28
N VAL A 373 -31.31 1.87 24.77
CA VAL A 373 -30.42 2.35 23.69
C VAL A 373 -29.36 3.25 24.29
N ASN A 374 -28.14 3.23 23.65
CA ASN A 374 -27.05 4.09 24.08
C ASN A 374 -27.31 5.55 23.68
N TYR A 375 -28.03 5.76 22.59
CA TYR A 375 -28.28 7.07 22.05
C TYR A 375 -29.66 7.13 21.37
N TYR A 376 -30.45 8.12 21.76
CA TYR A 376 -31.74 8.43 21.16
C TYR A 376 -31.76 9.90 20.76
N ASN A 377 -31.87 10.20 19.47
CA ASN A 377 -32.02 11.58 19.01
C ASN A 377 -32.83 11.65 17.70
N PRO A 378 -34.08 12.10 17.76
CA PRO A 378 -34.92 12.26 16.59
C PRO A 378 -34.46 13.37 15.63
N ALA A 379 -33.49 14.19 16.02
CA ALA A 379 -33.01 15.30 15.20
C ALA A 379 -32.07 14.87 14.05
N PHE A 380 -31.77 13.58 13.92
CA PHE A 380 -30.98 13.05 12.80
C PHE A 380 -31.82 12.59 11.59
N ILE A 381 -33.10 12.93 11.57
CA ILE A 381 -34.01 12.64 10.45
C ILE A 381 -34.07 13.82 9.50
#